data_a7a05381e73c4bc3b7162347031fdf94
#
_entry.id   a7a05381e73c4bc3b7162347031fdf94
#
_cell.length_a   1.000
_cell.length_b   1.000
_cell.length_c   1.000
_cell.angle_alpha   90.00
_cell.angle_beta   90.00
_cell.angle_gamma   90.00
#
_symmetry.space_group_name_H-M   'P 1'
#
loop_
_entity.id
_entity.type
_entity.pdbx_description
1 polymer ?
#
loop_
_entity_poly.entity_id
_entity_poly.type
_entity_poly.pdbx_seq_one_letter_code
_entity_poly.pdbx_strand_id
1 'polypeptide(L)'
;SEHAKEYGAEYGNLSKQSMGAIMRAVVALETEGGEQFFGEPSLNIADWMCTDCNGKGAIQILDCQKLINSPTMYSTFMLWMMSELFETLPEAGDREKPKIVFFFDEAHLLFDTASKTLLTKIEQVVKLIRSKGVGIYFITQNPKDIPDGVLGQLGNKIQHALHAYTPAEQKGAKAAAQSFRENSEFDTYEVLTQLGIGE
;
A
#
# COMPACT_ATOMS: atom_id res chain seq x y z
N SER A 1 32.40 12.98 0.10
CA SER A 1 32.77 14.39 -0.13
C SER A 1 33.76 14.64 -1.26
N GLU A 2 34.42 13.60 -1.80
CA GLU A 2 35.37 13.74 -2.92
C GLU A 2 34.69 14.05 -4.27
N HIS A 3 33.48 13.54 -4.49
CA HIS A 3 32.71 13.75 -5.72
C HIS A 3 31.67 14.90 -5.64
N ALA A 4 31.70 15.72 -4.58
CA ALA A 4 30.69 16.78 -4.40
C ALA A 4 30.68 17.84 -5.54
N LYS A 5 31.81 18.02 -6.25
CA LYS A 5 31.91 18.92 -7.41
C LYS A 5 31.34 18.32 -8.67
N GLU A 6 31.50 17.00 -8.86
CA GLU A 6 30.94 16.24 -9.99
C GLU A 6 29.41 16.19 -9.89
N TYR A 7 28.90 15.80 -8.74
CA TYR A 7 27.45 15.76 -8.47
C TYR A 7 26.81 17.17 -8.49
N GLY A 8 27.55 18.20 -8.09
CA GLY A 8 27.09 19.58 -8.17
C GLY A 8 26.89 20.09 -9.61
N ALA A 9 27.62 19.54 -10.57
CA ALA A 9 27.45 19.86 -12.00
C ALA A 9 26.27 19.11 -12.64
N GLU A 10 25.98 17.91 -12.15
CA GLU A 10 24.94 17.03 -12.72
C GLU A 10 23.56 17.24 -12.06
N TYR A 11 23.52 17.49 -10.76
CA TYR A 11 22.28 17.58 -9.96
C TYR A 11 22.04 18.97 -9.33
N GLY A 12 22.84 19.97 -9.66
CA GLY A 12 22.77 21.31 -9.09
C GLY A 12 23.51 21.47 -7.76
N ASN A 13 23.67 22.74 -7.32
CA ASN A 13 24.39 23.06 -6.08
C ASN A 13 23.62 22.59 -4.84
N LEU A 14 23.91 21.40 -4.35
CA LEU A 14 23.40 20.90 -3.07
C LEU A 14 24.06 21.67 -1.92
N SER A 15 23.24 22.27 -1.05
CA SER A 15 23.76 22.93 0.15
C SER A 15 24.40 21.88 1.10
N LYS A 16 25.41 22.30 1.89
CA LYS A 16 25.99 21.43 2.93
C LYS A 16 24.92 20.92 3.92
N GLN A 17 23.89 21.72 4.16
CA GLN A 17 22.78 21.39 5.04
C GLN A 17 21.91 20.26 4.42
N SER A 18 21.61 20.32 3.12
CA SER A 18 20.88 19.28 2.40
C SER A 18 21.67 17.97 2.35
N MET A 19 22.97 18.04 2.06
CA MET A 19 23.85 16.85 2.11
C MET A 19 23.88 16.23 3.50
N GLY A 20 23.97 17.03 4.56
CA GLY A 20 23.91 16.53 5.93
C GLY A 20 22.57 15.89 6.28
N ALA A 21 21.46 16.37 5.73
CA ALA A 21 20.14 15.76 5.91
C ALA A 21 20.04 14.41 5.20
N ILE A 22 20.52 14.32 3.95
CA ILE A 22 20.56 13.06 3.18
C ILE A 22 21.43 12.02 3.88
N MET A 23 22.63 12.41 4.31
CA MET A 23 23.54 11.50 5.03
C MET A 23 22.91 10.95 6.31
N ARG A 24 22.25 11.81 7.10
CA ARG A 24 21.55 11.34 8.31
C ARG A 24 20.43 10.36 7.98
N ALA A 25 19.68 10.59 6.90
CA ALA A 25 18.62 9.67 6.48
C ALA A 25 19.20 8.32 6.03
N VAL A 26 20.31 8.30 5.28
CA VAL A 26 20.98 7.06 4.87
C VAL A 26 21.52 6.30 6.09
N VAL A 27 22.21 6.98 7.01
CA VAL A 27 22.72 6.35 8.23
C VAL A 27 21.57 5.80 9.10
N ALA A 28 20.43 6.49 9.16
CA ALA A 28 19.26 5.97 9.87
C ALA A 28 18.74 4.67 9.24
N LEU A 29 18.65 4.59 7.91
CA LEU A 29 18.28 3.36 7.22
C LEU A 29 19.28 2.23 7.45
N GLU A 30 20.58 2.50 7.43
CA GLU A 30 21.63 1.50 7.73
C GLU A 30 21.48 0.97 9.16
N THR A 31 21.25 1.84 10.15
CA THR A 31 21.08 1.44 11.55
C THR A 31 19.80 0.62 11.79
N GLU A 32 18.76 0.81 10.97
CA GLU A 32 17.52 0.03 11.01
C GLU A 32 17.63 -1.32 10.25
N GLY A 33 18.81 -1.71 9.79
CA GLY A 33 19.06 -2.98 9.11
C GLY A 33 19.11 -2.87 7.58
N GLY A 34 19.31 -1.66 7.06
CA GLY A 34 19.37 -1.38 5.63
C GLY A 34 20.45 -2.19 4.89
N GLU A 35 21.58 -2.49 5.52
CA GLU A 35 22.64 -3.33 4.93
C GLU A 35 22.16 -4.74 4.56
N GLN A 36 21.21 -5.30 5.31
CA GLN A 36 20.64 -6.62 5.03
C GLN A 36 19.48 -6.54 4.03
N PHE A 37 18.89 -5.36 3.89
CA PHE A 37 17.71 -5.15 3.07
C PHE A 37 18.08 -4.69 1.65
N PHE A 38 19.00 -3.74 1.53
CA PHE A 38 19.51 -3.26 0.24
C PHE A 38 20.73 -4.09 -0.19
N GLY A 39 20.49 -5.13 -0.98
CA GLY A 39 21.56 -6.03 -1.41
C GLY A 39 21.18 -6.81 -2.67
N GLU A 40 22.08 -7.65 -3.12
CA GLU A 40 21.86 -8.58 -4.21
C GLU A 40 21.55 -9.99 -3.68
N PRO A 41 20.62 -10.73 -4.32
CA PRO A 41 19.82 -10.33 -5.48
C PRO A 41 18.70 -9.36 -5.12
N SER A 42 18.51 -8.35 -5.96
CA SER A 42 17.39 -7.39 -5.79
C SER A 42 16.06 -8.02 -6.16
N LEU A 43 14.98 -7.57 -5.51
CA LEU A 43 13.62 -7.94 -5.87
C LEU A 43 13.25 -7.42 -7.26
N ASN A 44 12.76 -8.31 -8.11
CA ASN A 44 12.23 -7.96 -9.42
C ASN A 44 10.71 -8.25 -9.45
N ILE A 45 9.90 -7.24 -9.63
CA ILE A 45 8.43 -7.37 -9.67
C ILE A 45 7.96 -8.27 -10.83
N ALA A 46 8.70 -8.31 -11.94
CA ALA A 46 8.37 -9.19 -13.05
C ALA A 46 8.38 -10.68 -12.67
N ASP A 47 9.23 -11.07 -11.71
CA ASP A 47 9.32 -12.46 -11.24
C ASP A 47 8.06 -12.87 -10.46
N TRP A 48 7.33 -11.91 -9.91
CA TRP A 48 6.07 -12.18 -9.19
C TRP A 48 4.93 -12.54 -10.13
N MET A 49 5.04 -12.22 -11.41
CA MET A 49 4.02 -12.52 -12.42
C MET A 49 4.24 -13.87 -13.13
N CYS A 50 5.10 -14.71 -12.58
CA CYS A 50 5.37 -16.03 -13.12
C CYS A 50 4.15 -16.95 -13.01
N THR A 51 4.03 -17.86 -13.98
CA THR A 51 3.05 -18.96 -13.96
C THR A 51 3.77 -20.29 -13.84
N ASP A 52 3.10 -21.27 -13.22
CA ASP A 52 3.58 -22.65 -13.18
C ASP A 52 3.49 -23.35 -14.55
N CYS A 53 3.95 -24.58 -14.62
CA CYS A 53 3.90 -25.40 -15.85
C CYS A 53 2.47 -25.70 -16.34
N ASN A 54 1.45 -25.50 -15.49
CA ASN A 54 0.03 -25.67 -15.84
C ASN A 54 -0.64 -24.32 -16.20
N GLY A 55 0.12 -23.23 -16.27
CA GLY A 55 -0.39 -21.89 -16.56
C GLY A 55 -1.12 -21.21 -15.40
N LYS A 56 -1.00 -21.74 -14.17
CA LYS A 56 -1.55 -21.10 -12.97
C LYS A 56 -0.56 -20.06 -12.44
N GLY A 57 -1.08 -18.93 -11.97
CA GLY A 57 -0.27 -17.88 -11.33
C GLY A 57 0.38 -18.38 -10.04
N ALA A 58 1.61 -17.95 -9.81
CA ALA A 58 2.31 -18.21 -8.55
C ALA A 58 1.69 -17.40 -7.41
N ILE A 59 1.64 -17.99 -6.22
CA ILE A 59 1.28 -17.29 -4.99
C ILE A 59 2.59 -16.93 -4.26
N GLN A 60 2.81 -15.62 -4.09
CA GLN A 60 3.97 -15.09 -3.39
C GLN A 60 3.53 -14.55 -2.03
N ILE A 61 4.27 -14.88 -0.98
CA ILE A 61 4.02 -14.35 0.37
C ILE A 61 5.22 -13.53 0.77
N LEU A 62 4.99 -12.23 0.98
CA LEU A 62 5.99 -11.31 1.50
C LEU A 62 5.77 -11.16 3.00
N ASP A 63 6.66 -11.75 3.80
CA ASP A 63 6.65 -11.58 5.24
C ASP A 63 7.30 -10.25 5.62
N CYS A 64 6.47 -9.33 6.10
CA CYS A 64 6.89 -7.99 6.52
C CYS A 64 7.07 -7.84 8.04
N GLN A 65 6.99 -8.90 8.84
CA GLN A 65 7.01 -8.80 10.31
C GLN A 65 8.24 -8.05 10.85
N LYS A 66 9.40 -8.24 10.25
CA LYS A 66 10.62 -7.51 10.64
C LYS A 66 10.60 -6.06 10.18
N LEU A 67 10.06 -5.79 9.00
CA LEU A 67 9.97 -4.45 8.43
C LEU A 67 8.98 -3.54 9.18
N ILE A 68 7.87 -4.09 9.66
CA ILE A 68 6.86 -3.34 10.42
C ILE A 68 7.44 -2.74 11.70
N ASN A 69 8.43 -3.40 12.32
CA ASN A 69 9.11 -2.88 13.49
C ASN A 69 10.07 -1.70 13.18
N SER A 70 10.34 -1.44 11.91
CA SER A 70 11.18 -0.32 11.41
C SER A 70 10.34 0.54 10.44
N PRO A 71 9.53 1.50 10.93
CA PRO A 71 8.59 2.26 10.12
C PRO A 71 9.23 2.97 8.92
N THR A 72 10.47 3.45 9.08
CA THR A 72 11.22 4.11 8.01
C THR A 72 11.56 3.11 6.89
N MET A 73 12.03 1.93 7.24
CA MET A 73 12.35 0.86 6.29
C MET A 73 11.09 0.37 5.58
N TYR A 74 10.01 0.13 6.33
CA TYR A 74 8.73 -0.29 5.78
C TYR A 74 8.19 0.74 4.79
N SER A 75 8.15 2.01 5.17
CA SER A 75 7.71 3.11 4.30
C SER A 75 8.58 3.24 3.04
N THR A 76 9.91 3.07 3.17
CA THR A 76 10.85 3.14 2.05
C THR A 76 10.63 1.99 1.07
N PHE A 77 10.49 0.77 1.59
CA PHE A 77 10.18 -0.40 0.77
C PHE A 77 8.86 -0.27 0.03
N MET A 78 7.80 0.14 0.73
CA MET A 78 6.48 0.31 0.13
C MET A 78 6.47 1.41 -0.92
N LEU A 79 7.18 2.52 -0.68
CA LEU A 79 7.31 3.59 -1.66
C LEU A 79 8.05 3.12 -2.92
N TRP A 80 9.13 2.36 -2.75
CA TRP A 80 9.84 1.76 -3.86
C TRP A 80 8.96 0.79 -4.64
N MET A 81 8.32 -0.16 -3.96
CA MET A 81 7.46 -1.17 -4.59
C MET A 81 6.30 -0.53 -5.38
N MET A 82 5.63 0.48 -4.78
CA MET A 82 4.54 1.19 -5.46
C MET A 82 5.04 1.99 -6.67
N SER A 83 6.24 2.56 -6.58
CA SER A 83 6.85 3.28 -7.71
C SER A 83 7.24 2.34 -8.82
N GLU A 84 7.89 1.24 -8.48
CA GLU A 84 8.31 0.20 -9.43
C GLU A 84 7.12 -0.39 -10.18
N LEU A 85 6.04 -0.77 -9.47
CA LEU A 85 4.79 -1.22 -10.06
C LEU A 85 4.22 -0.22 -11.07
N PHE A 86 4.25 1.06 -10.70
CA PHE A 86 3.68 2.11 -11.54
C PHE A 86 4.54 2.42 -12.77
N GLU A 87 5.85 2.40 -12.62
CA GLU A 87 6.80 2.83 -13.66
C GLU A 87 7.15 1.71 -14.63
N THR A 88 7.33 0.48 -14.15
CA THR A 88 7.82 -0.63 -14.98
C THR A 88 6.72 -1.38 -15.72
N LEU A 89 5.50 -1.45 -15.15
CA LEU A 89 4.43 -2.19 -15.80
C LEU A 89 3.87 -1.43 -17.00
N PRO A 90 3.79 -2.07 -18.18
CA PRO A 90 3.19 -1.46 -19.36
C PRO A 90 1.68 -1.35 -19.20
N GLU A 91 1.08 -0.39 -19.91
CA GLU A 91 -0.37 -0.29 -20.04
C GLU A 91 -0.94 -1.60 -20.62
N ALA A 92 -1.89 -2.18 -19.91
CA ALA A 92 -2.51 -3.46 -20.29
C ALA A 92 -3.93 -3.31 -20.84
N GLY A 93 -4.47 -2.10 -20.76
CA GLY A 93 -5.87 -1.82 -21.11
C GLY A 93 -6.86 -2.44 -20.11
N ASP A 94 -8.12 -2.45 -20.50
CA ASP A 94 -9.18 -3.06 -19.67
C ASP A 94 -9.20 -4.58 -19.90
N ARG A 95 -8.75 -5.34 -18.92
CA ARG A 95 -8.66 -6.80 -18.96
C ARG A 95 -9.76 -7.42 -18.12
N GLU A 96 -10.26 -8.58 -18.54
CA GLU A 96 -11.22 -9.36 -17.74
C GLU A 96 -10.62 -9.86 -16.43
N LYS A 97 -9.32 -10.16 -16.41
CA LYS A 97 -8.58 -10.62 -15.23
C LYS A 97 -7.29 -9.85 -15.06
N PRO A 98 -6.93 -9.47 -13.83
CA PRO A 98 -5.65 -8.84 -13.55
C PRO A 98 -4.49 -9.82 -13.82
N LYS A 99 -3.30 -9.25 -14.14
CA LYS A 99 -2.06 -10.02 -14.29
C LYS A 99 -1.47 -10.42 -12.95
N ILE A 100 -1.63 -9.54 -11.95
CA ILE A 100 -1.17 -9.74 -10.59
C ILE A 100 -2.17 -9.08 -9.64
N VAL A 101 -2.31 -9.66 -8.45
CA VAL A 101 -3.19 -9.13 -7.40
C VAL A 101 -2.38 -9.04 -6.11
N PHE A 102 -2.43 -7.87 -5.47
CA PHE A 102 -1.84 -7.63 -4.16
C PHE A 102 -2.92 -7.65 -3.09
N PHE A 103 -2.65 -8.39 -2.04
CA PHE A 103 -3.44 -8.37 -0.81
C PHE A 103 -2.59 -7.76 0.29
N PHE A 104 -2.99 -6.59 0.78
CA PHE A 104 -2.37 -5.93 1.93
C PHE A 104 -3.19 -6.29 3.17
N ASP A 105 -2.72 -7.32 3.87
CA ASP A 105 -3.32 -7.71 5.15
C ASP A 105 -2.89 -6.73 6.25
N GLU A 106 -3.75 -6.51 7.23
CA GLU A 106 -3.58 -5.51 8.28
C GLU A 106 -3.18 -4.12 7.70
N ALA A 107 -3.98 -3.66 6.72
CA ALA A 107 -3.66 -2.47 5.93
C ALA A 107 -3.48 -1.19 6.78
N HIS A 108 -3.99 -1.16 8.01
CA HIS A 108 -3.73 -0.07 8.95
C HIS A 108 -2.23 0.15 9.19
N LEU A 109 -1.41 -0.91 9.20
CA LEU A 109 0.04 -0.81 9.37
C LEU A 109 0.71 -0.05 8.22
N LEU A 110 0.14 -0.13 7.02
CA LEU A 110 0.63 0.63 5.86
C LEU A 110 0.30 2.13 5.99
N PHE A 111 -0.87 2.46 6.53
CA PHE A 111 -1.36 3.84 6.56
C PHE A 111 -0.97 4.60 7.82
N ASP A 112 -0.92 3.96 8.98
CA ASP A 112 -0.64 4.60 10.28
C ASP A 112 0.77 5.20 10.35
N THR A 113 1.75 4.55 9.71
CA THR A 113 3.15 4.98 9.71
C THR A 113 3.57 5.66 8.40
N ALA A 114 2.65 5.77 7.44
CA ALA A 114 2.97 6.29 6.12
C ALA A 114 3.33 7.77 6.13
N SER A 115 4.46 8.10 5.50
CA SER A 115 4.78 9.49 5.19
C SER A 115 3.76 10.09 4.21
N LYS A 116 3.63 11.42 4.18
CA LYS A 116 2.76 12.10 3.20
C LYS A 116 3.13 11.73 1.76
N THR A 117 4.41 11.54 1.48
CA THR A 117 4.91 11.13 0.17
C THR A 117 4.42 9.74 -0.20
N LEU A 118 4.47 8.79 0.74
CA LEU A 118 3.97 7.43 0.53
C LEU A 118 2.45 7.43 0.32
N LEU A 119 1.70 8.15 1.13
CA LEU A 119 0.23 8.27 0.96
C LEU A 119 -0.14 8.81 -0.42
N THR A 120 0.51 9.91 -0.85
CA THR A 120 0.29 10.47 -2.20
C THR A 120 0.61 9.46 -3.30
N LYS A 121 1.69 8.69 -3.14
CA LYS A 121 2.05 7.66 -4.13
C LYS A 121 1.05 6.51 -4.14
N ILE A 122 0.57 6.05 -2.98
CA ILE A 122 -0.46 5.01 -2.89
C ILE A 122 -1.75 5.49 -3.58
N GLU A 123 -2.22 6.70 -3.29
CA GLU A 123 -3.40 7.27 -3.94
C GLU A 123 -3.26 7.33 -5.46
N GLN A 124 -2.10 7.78 -5.95
CA GLN A 124 -1.79 7.81 -7.38
C GLN A 124 -1.82 6.41 -8.00
N VAL A 125 -1.15 5.45 -7.36
CA VAL A 125 -1.06 4.08 -7.83
C VAL A 125 -2.44 3.44 -7.85
N VAL A 126 -3.20 3.49 -6.76
CA VAL A 126 -4.54 2.88 -6.66
C VAL A 126 -5.48 3.44 -7.73
N LYS A 127 -5.37 4.72 -8.03
CA LYS A 127 -6.18 5.37 -9.07
C LYS A 127 -5.91 4.86 -10.48
N LEU A 128 -4.66 4.52 -10.79
CA LEU A 128 -4.20 4.28 -12.17
C LEU A 128 -3.77 2.84 -12.44
N ILE A 129 -3.54 2.03 -11.39
CA ILE A 129 -2.89 0.73 -11.54
C ILE A 129 -3.75 -0.31 -12.26
N ARG A 130 -5.06 -0.11 -12.30
CA ARG A 130 -6.00 -0.97 -13.04
C ARG A 130 -5.65 -1.03 -14.52
N SER A 131 -5.29 0.11 -15.14
CA SER A 131 -4.90 0.17 -16.56
C SER A 131 -3.65 -0.66 -16.86
N LYS A 132 -2.84 -0.96 -15.84
CA LYS A 132 -1.66 -1.82 -15.93
C LYS A 132 -1.97 -3.29 -15.65
N GLY A 133 -3.22 -3.62 -15.38
CA GLY A 133 -3.69 -4.99 -15.12
C GLY A 133 -3.34 -5.48 -13.72
N VAL A 134 -3.26 -4.59 -12.74
CA VAL A 134 -3.00 -4.93 -11.34
C VAL A 134 -4.26 -4.73 -10.50
N GLY A 135 -4.58 -5.72 -9.66
CA GLY A 135 -5.60 -5.62 -8.62
C GLY A 135 -4.98 -5.36 -7.27
N ILE A 136 -5.63 -4.53 -6.45
CA ILE A 136 -5.19 -4.25 -5.08
C ILE A 136 -6.37 -4.48 -4.14
N TYR A 137 -6.13 -5.22 -3.07
CA TYR A 137 -7.05 -5.44 -1.97
C TYR A 137 -6.41 -4.98 -0.67
N PHE A 138 -7.11 -4.15 0.06
CA PHE A 138 -6.75 -3.77 1.43
C PHE A 138 -7.67 -4.52 2.40
N ILE A 139 -7.08 -5.20 3.35
CA ILE A 139 -7.78 -5.96 4.40
C ILE A 139 -7.48 -5.29 5.72
N THR A 140 -8.52 -4.92 6.45
CA THR A 140 -8.39 -4.25 7.74
C THR A 140 -9.57 -4.59 8.64
N GLN A 141 -9.37 -4.48 9.94
CA GLN A 141 -10.41 -4.71 10.96
C GLN A 141 -11.30 -3.48 11.15
N ASN A 142 -10.84 -2.29 10.77
CA ASN A 142 -11.60 -1.07 10.96
C ASN A 142 -11.68 -0.27 9.65
N PRO A 143 -12.88 0.04 9.14
CA PRO A 143 -13.06 0.80 7.91
C PRO A 143 -12.37 2.18 7.89
N LYS A 144 -12.10 2.76 9.07
CA LYS A 144 -11.44 4.08 9.19
C LYS A 144 -9.93 4.05 8.99
N ASP A 145 -9.33 2.86 8.97
CA ASP A 145 -7.88 2.72 8.82
C ASP A 145 -7.41 3.10 7.41
N ILE A 146 -8.33 3.03 6.44
CA ILE A 146 -8.03 3.41 5.06
C ILE A 146 -8.34 4.89 4.86
N PRO A 147 -7.34 5.71 4.47
CA PRO A 147 -7.56 7.13 4.20
C PRO A 147 -8.63 7.39 3.14
N ASP A 148 -9.42 8.45 3.31
CA ASP A 148 -10.52 8.80 2.40
C ASP A 148 -10.08 8.94 0.94
N GLY A 149 -8.88 9.48 0.70
CA GLY A 149 -8.29 9.61 -0.64
C GLY A 149 -8.09 8.26 -1.34
N VAL A 150 -7.70 7.22 -0.61
CA VAL A 150 -7.57 5.84 -1.09
C VAL A 150 -8.95 5.19 -1.18
N LEU A 151 -9.75 5.28 -0.11
CA LEU A 151 -11.08 4.66 -0.03
C LEU A 151 -12.01 5.11 -1.18
N GLY A 152 -11.91 6.38 -1.57
CA GLY A 152 -12.67 6.93 -2.69
C GLY A 152 -12.29 6.37 -4.07
N GLN A 153 -11.13 5.73 -4.21
CA GLN A 153 -10.68 5.11 -5.45
C GLN A 153 -11.05 3.62 -5.52
N LEU A 154 -11.44 3.00 -4.41
CA LEU A 154 -11.79 1.58 -4.36
C LEU A 154 -13.19 1.37 -4.94
N GLY A 155 -13.27 0.65 -6.06
CA GLY A 155 -14.52 0.36 -6.76
C GLY A 155 -15.40 -0.68 -6.06
N ASN A 156 -14.80 -1.56 -5.26
CA ASN A 156 -15.49 -2.62 -4.53
C ASN A 156 -15.16 -2.54 -3.05
N LYS A 157 -16.16 -2.75 -2.22
CA LYS A 157 -16.05 -2.81 -0.77
C LYS A 157 -16.76 -4.06 -0.29
N ILE A 158 -16.07 -4.85 0.52
CA ILE A 158 -16.61 -6.05 1.17
C ILE A 158 -16.50 -5.78 2.66
N GLN A 159 -17.64 -5.79 3.35
CA GLN A 159 -17.71 -5.56 4.77
C GLN A 159 -18.35 -6.77 5.45
N HIS A 160 -17.61 -7.36 6.35
CA HIS A 160 -18.13 -8.38 7.27
C HIS A 160 -18.79 -7.73 8.47
N ALA A 161 -19.40 -8.54 9.34
CA ALA A 161 -20.07 -8.11 10.56
C ALA A 161 -19.28 -7.04 11.34
N LEU A 162 -19.94 -5.96 11.72
CA LEU A 162 -19.39 -4.92 12.57
C LEU A 162 -20.09 -4.94 13.93
N HIS A 163 -19.34 -5.31 14.97
CA HIS A 163 -19.82 -5.14 16.33
C HIS A 163 -19.64 -3.67 16.76
N ALA A 164 -20.71 -3.05 17.23
CA ALA A 164 -20.74 -1.64 17.58
C ALA A 164 -21.30 -1.45 18.99
N TYR A 165 -20.50 -1.83 19.99
CA TYR A 165 -20.89 -1.77 21.40
C TYR A 165 -20.65 -0.39 22.03
N THR A 166 -19.65 0.36 21.55
CA THR A 166 -19.36 1.70 22.06
C THR A 166 -19.88 2.79 21.15
N PRO A 167 -20.14 4.03 21.64
CA PRO A 167 -20.55 5.15 20.80
C PRO A 167 -19.59 5.46 19.65
N ALA A 168 -18.29 5.24 19.87
CA ALA A 168 -17.27 5.44 18.84
C ALA A 168 -17.38 4.38 17.74
N GLU A 169 -17.60 3.11 18.10
CA GLU A 169 -17.81 2.02 17.15
C GLU A 169 -19.13 2.19 16.38
N GLN A 170 -20.21 2.62 17.04
CA GLN A 170 -21.48 2.93 16.39
C GLN A 170 -21.33 4.04 15.35
N LYS A 171 -20.57 5.10 15.66
CA LYS A 171 -20.23 6.14 14.69
C LYS A 171 -19.42 5.59 13.52
N GLY A 172 -18.48 4.66 13.78
CA GLY A 172 -17.70 3.96 12.77
C GLY A 172 -18.57 3.12 11.85
N ALA A 173 -19.45 2.30 12.43
CA ALA A 173 -20.36 1.44 11.67
C ALA A 173 -21.34 2.26 10.80
N LYS A 174 -21.84 3.39 11.30
CA LYS A 174 -22.66 4.33 10.50
C LYS A 174 -21.87 4.90 9.33
N ALA A 175 -20.64 5.35 9.54
CA ALA A 175 -19.79 5.88 8.48
C ALA A 175 -19.46 4.79 7.44
N ALA A 176 -19.21 3.55 7.87
CA ALA A 176 -19.01 2.42 6.97
C ALA A 176 -20.27 2.17 6.12
N ALA A 177 -21.46 2.10 6.75
CA ALA A 177 -22.72 1.92 6.04
C ALA A 177 -22.98 3.00 4.99
N GLN A 178 -22.72 4.27 5.33
CA GLN A 178 -22.85 5.41 4.42
C GLN A 178 -21.87 5.39 3.24
N SER A 179 -20.79 4.61 3.34
CA SER A 179 -19.83 4.45 2.24
C SER A 179 -20.30 3.50 1.15
N PHE A 180 -21.35 2.74 1.39
CA PHE A 180 -22.01 1.89 0.39
C PHE A 180 -23.08 2.67 -0.37
N ARG A 181 -23.43 2.16 -1.56
CA ARG A 181 -24.56 2.68 -2.30
C ARG A 181 -25.85 2.38 -1.54
N GLU A 182 -26.74 3.36 -1.40
CA GLU A 182 -28.05 3.14 -0.80
C GLU A 182 -28.82 2.02 -1.53
N ASN A 183 -29.43 1.15 -0.76
CA ASN A 183 -30.32 0.12 -1.25
C ASN A 183 -31.73 0.36 -0.69
N SER A 184 -32.74 0.33 -1.57
CA SER A 184 -34.14 0.54 -1.18
C SER A 184 -34.76 -0.67 -0.48
N GLU A 185 -34.13 -1.86 -0.55
CA GLU A 185 -34.68 -3.09 -0.01
C GLU A 185 -34.30 -3.33 1.46
N PHE A 186 -33.21 -2.73 1.93
CA PHE A 186 -32.73 -2.89 3.31
C PHE A 186 -31.89 -1.70 3.80
N ASP A 187 -31.83 -1.51 5.11
CA ASP A 187 -30.92 -0.57 5.77
C ASP A 187 -29.54 -1.22 5.93
N THR A 188 -28.54 -0.65 5.25
CA THR A 188 -27.16 -1.18 5.28
C THR A 188 -26.57 -1.18 6.69
N TYR A 189 -26.89 -0.20 7.52
CA TYR A 189 -26.40 -0.15 8.89
C TYR A 189 -27.00 -1.28 9.76
N GLU A 190 -28.31 -1.52 9.64
CA GLU A 190 -28.96 -2.63 10.35
C GLU A 190 -28.36 -3.98 9.93
N VAL A 191 -28.19 -4.20 8.63
CA VAL A 191 -27.59 -5.45 8.12
C VAL A 191 -26.20 -5.63 8.69
N LEU A 192 -25.29 -4.65 8.57
CA LEU A 192 -23.91 -4.76 9.03
C LEU A 192 -23.78 -5.02 10.54
N THR A 193 -24.72 -4.55 11.33
CA THR A 193 -24.70 -4.75 12.80
C THR A 193 -25.40 -6.04 13.23
N GLN A 194 -26.16 -6.69 12.35
CA GLN A 194 -26.88 -7.94 12.63
C GLN A 194 -26.21 -9.18 12.05
N LEU A 195 -25.22 -9.01 11.16
CA LEU A 195 -24.44 -10.12 10.62
C LEU A 195 -23.78 -10.94 11.73
N GLY A 196 -23.75 -12.25 11.57
CA GLY A 196 -23.04 -13.17 12.44
C GLY A 196 -21.53 -13.22 12.16
N ILE A 197 -20.81 -13.95 13.00
CA ILE A 197 -19.37 -14.15 12.85
C ILE A 197 -19.10 -14.89 11.52
N GLY A 198 -18.33 -14.29 10.64
CA GLY A 198 -17.97 -14.88 9.34
C GLY A 198 -18.98 -14.60 8.21
N GLU A 199 -19.99 -13.78 8.45
CA GLU A 199 -20.94 -13.29 7.45
C GLU A 199 -20.53 -11.96 6.85
#